data_dac5297b55b8817ed23d81f09987ec4e
#
_entry.id   dac5297b55b8817ed23d81f09987ec4e
#
_cell.length_a   1.000
_cell.length_b   1.000
_cell.length_c   1.000
_cell.angle_alpha   90.00
_cell.angle_beta   90.00
_cell.angle_gamma   90.00
#
_symmetry.space_group_name_H-M   'P 1'
#
loop_
_entity.id
_entity.type
_entity.pdbx_description
1 polymer ?
#
loop_
_entity_poly.entity_id
_entity_poly.type
_entity_poly.pdbx_seq_one_letter_code
_entity_poly.pdbx_strand_id
1 'polypeptide(L)'
;MHIKRIKKKSGVYLAQYESYRDEDGNVKTRYCGYLGKEGEEKGVPLPKKSAHVETPLYPEISKRAGDVKLMWAIAEEKLNMPRIIDEVCCGDGYIEGKTPGKILTTWAINKALNPESAANLPEWVNTTVLPDLCGLPGDYFTDSAFYSALDRVCFKDNTADGLTDFSSLISDELYRVWRENNPIPHTENETLAYDLTPVLIFGNGDEFGEKGHNSKKSRQKQINLCILVSKFDKVPVSYHILPGSFNSMSSVKDLLVQLIDNSFEPGTIIWDRGNTSEISVKDIEMLGWKLICGVPRSSDDALKILEDTNVHTTVTNRVRTTGSSALYAKRGDGLLFGKQNAGVVYVNLAKRTEFIDARNEALGEIGHDLDNLKEENVQLSESKLKSKVDEIIGNYAEFFKIDLIKTGKEHSMNWAYNDEAIEKAVSLDGKYLLYSTDTSLKASDVVNEYVGKDFVEKSFRILKSDLKMAPVRHWKNHRIRAIFFVNILALWLRTICEFTLKQIPKNKREYDYEELLRRLKRVQYVEIECGNEEKAYWYLNKSQKLDDQLKIMGFKNLLREKRLAPE
;
A
#
# COMPACT_ATOMS: atom_id res chain seq x y z
N MET A 1 -49.28 9.49 1.29
CA MET A 1 -49.67 10.72 2.03
C MET A 1 -51.18 10.71 2.25
N HIS A 2 -51.65 11.12 3.44
CA HIS A 2 -53.09 11.22 3.77
C HIS A 2 -53.34 12.48 4.60
N ILE A 3 -54.58 13.00 4.55
CA ILE A 3 -54.95 14.19 5.29
C ILE A 3 -55.64 13.77 6.58
N LYS A 4 -55.15 14.28 7.72
CA LYS A 4 -55.73 14.05 9.05
C LYS A 4 -56.47 15.29 9.53
N ARG A 5 -57.71 15.08 10.00
CA ARG A 5 -58.53 16.13 10.56
C ARG A 5 -58.26 16.24 12.06
N ILE A 6 -57.81 17.40 12.52
CA ILE A 6 -57.48 17.68 13.92
C ILE A 6 -58.52 18.61 14.48
N LYS A 7 -59.35 18.13 15.40
CA LYS A 7 -60.38 18.93 16.10
C LYS A 7 -59.74 19.71 17.26
N LYS A 8 -59.89 21.03 17.26
CA LYS A 8 -59.56 21.93 18.37
C LYS A 8 -60.76 22.76 18.75
N LYS A 9 -60.73 23.41 19.92
CA LYS A 9 -61.81 24.28 20.39
C LYS A 9 -62.19 25.40 19.39
N SER A 10 -61.24 25.82 18.57
CA SER A 10 -61.36 26.87 17.54
C SER A 10 -61.77 26.38 16.15
N GLY A 11 -62.04 25.08 15.96
CA GLY A 11 -62.45 24.48 14.70
C GLY A 11 -61.70 23.21 14.33
N VAL A 12 -61.99 22.72 13.11
CA VAL A 12 -61.28 21.54 12.55
C VAL A 12 -60.17 22.03 11.61
N TYR A 13 -58.98 21.51 11.85
CA TYR A 13 -57.78 21.82 11.11
C TYR A 13 -57.35 20.61 10.30
N LEU A 14 -56.86 20.85 9.07
CA LEU A 14 -56.35 19.82 8.17
C LEU A 14 -54.83 19.80 8.23
N ALA A 15 -54.28 18.61 8.39
CA ALA A 15 -52.82 18.40 8.38
C ALA A 15 -52.47 17.18 7.52
N GLN A 16 -51.37 17.30 6.81
CA GLN A 16 -50.87 16.24 5.95
C GLN A 16 -49.91 15.35 6.70
N TYR A 17 -50.08 14.05 6.57
CA TYR A 17 -49.28 13.01 7.15
C TYR A 17 -48.81 12.03 6.07
N GLU A 18 -47.63 11.48 6.27
CA GLU A 18 -47.05 10.40 5.47
C GLU A 18 -46.87 9.17 6.33
N SER A 19 -47.35 8.02 5.84
CA SER A 19 -47.10 6.74 6.48
C SER A 19 -45.80 6.15 5.97
N TYR A 20 -44.95 5.67 6.87
CA TYR A 20 -43.74 4.96 6.57
C TYR A 20 -43.59 3.74 7.50
N ARG A 21 -42.75 2.79 7.14
CA ARG A 21 -42.41 1.67 8.01
C ARG A 21 -41.07 1.96 8.69
N ASP A 22 -41.00 1.71 9.98
CA ASP A 22 -39.74 1.77 10.73
C ASP A 22 -38.88 0.51 10.46
N GLU A 23 -37.72 0.47 11.08
CA GLU A 23 -36.76 -0.62 10.93
C GLU A 23 -37.32 -1.98 11.42
N ASP A 24 -38.33 -1.96 12.31
CA ASP A 24 -39.01 -3.15 12.84
C ASP A 24 -40.24 -3.55 12.01
N GLY A 25 -40.50 -2.86 10.88
CA GLY A 25 -41.61 -3.14 9.98
C GLY A 25 -42.95 -2.52 10.40
N ASN A 26 -43.01 -1.79 11.54
CA ASN A 26 -44.24 -1.16 12.03
C ASN A 26 -44.58 0.08 11.20
N VAL A 27 -45.87 0.27 10.92
CA VAL A 27 -46.36 1.45 10.22
C VAL A 27 -46.41 2.63 11.19
N LYS A 28 -45.63 3.67 10.91
CA LYS A 28 -45.62 4.96 11.61
C LYS A 28 -46.08 6.08 10.67
N THR A 29 -46.52 7.18 11.25
CA THR A 29 -46.93 8.37 10.49
C THR A 29 -46.12 9.57 10.96
N ARG A 30 -45.59 10.35 10.01
CA ARG A 30 -44.95 11.64 10.30
C ARG A 30 -45.78 12.79 9.79
N TYR A 31 -45.74 13.88 10.53
CA TYR A 31 -46.37 15.13 10.14
C TYR A 31 -45.57 15.80 9.03
N CYS A 32 -46.26 16.15 7.93
CA CYS A 32 -45.64 16.76 6.75
C CYS A 32 -45.96 18.26 6.62
N GLY A 33 -47.10 18.71 7.15
CA GLY A 33 -47.46 20.13 7.07
C GLY A 33 -48.90 20.43 7.48
N TYR A 34 -49.16 21.70 7.73
CA TYR A 34 -50.48 22.24 8.03
C TYR A 34 -51.16 22.69 6.74
N LEU A 35 -52.42 22.28 6.49
CA LEU A 35 -53.14 22.54 5.26
C LEU A 35 -54.21 23.64 5.38
N GLY A 36 -54.51 24.09 6.60
CA GLY A 36 -55.52 25.12 6.85
C GLY A 36 -56.69 24.66 7.70
N LYS A 37 -57.68 25.53 7.92
CA LYS A 37 -58.91 25.23 8.67
C LYS A 37 -59.98 24.76 7.71
N GLU A 38 -60.71 23.70 8.08
CA GLU A 38 -61.78 23.15 7.27
C GLU A 38 -62.92 24.18 7.12
N GLY A 39 -63.34 24.48 5.87
CA GLY A 39 -64.39 25.44 5.54
C GLY A 39 -63.92 26.88 5.31
N GLU A 40 -62.66 27.20 5.41
CA GLU A 40 -62.09 28.46 4.92
C GLU A 40 -61.65 28.26 3.47
N GLU A 41 -62.27 28.99 2.52
CA GLU A 41 -61.92 29.01 1.06
C GLU A 41 -60.59 29.71 0.77
N LYS A 42 -59.68 29.76 1.71
CA LYS A 42 -58.29 30.12 1.42
C LYS A 42 -57.62 28.86 0.91
N GLY A 43 -57.32 28.86 -0.37
CA GLY A 43 -56.64 27.76 -1.08
C GLY A 43 -55.56 27.13 -0.22
N VAL A 44 -55.54 25.82 -0.25
CA VAL A 44 -54.45 25.03 0.37
C VAL A 44 -53.16 25.83 0.23
N PRO A 45 -52.48 26.20 1.33
CA PRO A 45 -51.18 26.81 1.17
C PRO A 45 -50.34 25.78 0.43
N LEU A 46 -50.16 26.04 -0.86
CA LEU A 46 -49.16 25.27 -1.63
C LEU A 46 -47.90 25.29 -0.82
N PRO A 47 -47.24 24.14 -0.61
CA PRO A 47 -45.93 24.13 -0.01
C PRO A 47 -45.14 25.25 -0.67
N LYS A 48 -44.51 26.14 0.13
CA LYS A 48 -43.72 27.27 -0.38
C LYS A 48 -42.97 26.77 -1.58
N LYS A 49 -43.26 27.34 -2.76
CA LYS A 49 -42.79 26.93 -4.08
C LYS A 49 -41.48 26.13 -4.04
N SER A 50 -41.53 24.83 -3.89
CA SER A 50 -40.73 23.98 -4.73
C SER A 50 -41.28 24.24 -6.13
N ALA A 51 -40.49 24.69 -7.05
CA ALA A 51 -40.91 25.00 -8.40
C ALA A 51 -41.89 23.92 -8.87
N HIS A 52 -43.12 24.33 -9.24
CA HIS A 52 -44.06 23.43 -9.86
C HIS A 52 -43.50 23.05 -11.21
N VAL A 53 -42.87 21.91 -11.27
CA VAL A 53 -42.49 21.30 -12.52
C VAL A 53 -43.71 20.51 -12.98
N GLU A 54 -44.49 21.07 -13.89
CA GLU A 54 -45.63 20.42 -14.52
C GLU A 54 -45.23 19.28 -15.47
N THR A 55 -43.94 19.19 -15.79
CA THR A 55 -43.34 18.12 -16.57
C THR A 55 -42.59 17.14 -15.65
N PRO A 56 -42.70 15.82 -15.90
CA PRO A 56 -41.87 14.87 -15.16
C PRO A 56 -40.40 15.22 -15.34
N LEU A 57 -39.68 15.42 -14.22
CA LEU A 57 -38.27 15.70 -14.22
C LEU A 57 -37.54 14.43 -14.64
N TYR A 58 -37.00 14.41 -15.81
CA TYR A 58 -36.06 13.39 -16.25
C TYR A 58 -34.66 13.94 -16.02
N PRO A 59 -33.79 13.21 -15.26
CA PRO A 59 -32.42 13.60 -15.18
C PRO A 59 -31.79 13.47 -16.58
N GLU A 60 -31.32 14.56 -17.15
CA GLU A 60 -30.63 14.53 -18.45
C GLU A 60 -29.29 13.82 -18.32
N ILE A 61 -28.62 14.05 -17.24
CA ILE A 61 -27.27 13.52 -16.97
C ILE A 61 -27.18 13.05 -15.53
N SER A 62 -26.72 11.81 -15.36
CA SER A 62 -26.35 11.26 -14.06
C SER A 62 -24.88 10.85 -14.09
N LYS A 63 -24.05 11.47 -13.26
CA LYS A 63 -22.61 11.23 -13.19
C LYS A 63 -22.21 10.74 -11.79
N ARG A 64 -21.28 9.77 -11.72
CA ARG A 64 -20.64 9.36 -10.46
C ARG A 64 -19.85 10.53 -9.87
N ALA A 65 -20.09 10.88 -8.60
CA ALA A 65 -19.55 12.10 -8.04
C ALA A 65 -18.83 11.93 -6.71
N GLY A 66 -19.41 11.21 -5.76
CA GLY A 66 -18.98 11.30 -4.36
C GLY A 66 -17.52 10.95 -4.11
N ASP A 67 -17.12 9.74 -4.44
CA ASP A 67 -15.75 9.26 -4.28
C ASP A 67 -14.75 9.95 -5.22
N VAL A 68 -15.20 10.26 -6.43
CA VAL A 68 -14.40 10.99 -7.42
C VAL A 68 -14.05 12.40 -6.91
N LYS A 69 -15.04 13.13 -6.36
CA LYS A 69 -14.81 14.45 -5.78
C LYS A 69 -13.89 14.41 -4.57
N LEU A 70 -14.00 13.38 -3.73
CA LEU A 70 -13.10 13.22 -2.58
C LEU A 70 -11.66 13.04 -3.05
N MET A 71 -11.41 12.14 -4.01
CA MET A 71 -10.06 11.91 -4.51
C MET A 71 -9.49 13.13 -5.25
N TRP A 72 -10.33 13.83 -6.01
CA TRP A 72 -9.94 15.09 -6.65
C TRP A 72 -9.57 16.16 -5.62
N ALA A 73 -10.39 16.35 -4.57
CA ALA A 73 -10.11 17.30 -3.50
C ALA A 73 -8.81 16.96 -2.74
N ILE A 74 -8.51 15.67 -2.53
CA ILE A 74 -7.22 15.25 -1.99
C ILE A 74 -6.08 15.64 -2.94
N ALA A 75 -6.22 15.35 -4.23
CA ALA A 75 -5.19 15.66 -5.21
C ALA A 75 -4.91 17.15 -5.33
N GLU A 76 -5.96 17.97 -5.34
CA GLU A 76 -5.86 19.41 -5.57
C GLU A 76 -5.58 20.19 -4.27
N GLU A 77 -6.42 19.99 -3.23
CA GLU A 77 -6.37 20.81 -2.01
C GLU A 77 -5.25 20.38 -1.03
N LYS A 78 -4.87 19.09 -1.03
CA LYS A 78 -3.84 18.57 -0.11
C LYS A 78 -2.47 18.44 -0.73
N LEU A 79 -2.39 18.16 -2.03
CA LEU A 79 -1.15 17.87 -2.73
C LEU A 79 -0.81 18.89 -3.83
N ASN A 80 -1.77 19.68 -4.30
CA ASN A 80 -1.60 20.52 -5.50
C ASN A 80 -1.08 19.70 -6.71
N MET A 81 -1.48 18.41 -6.76
CA MET A 81 -0.91 17.39 -7.66
C MET A 81 -0.96 17.76 -9.13
N PRO A 82 -2.11 18.22 -9.70
CA PRO A 82 -2.16 18.58 -11.12
C PRO A 82 -1.15 19.66 -11.48
N ARG A 83 -1.04 20.69 -10.63
CA ARG A 83 -0.14 21.82 -10.86
C ARG A 83 1.34 21.41 -10.74
N ILE A 84 1.70 20.63 -9.73
CA ILE A 84 3.08 20.15 -9.56
C ILE A 84 3.52 19.34 -10.77
N ILE A 85 2.67 18.43 -11.26
CA ILE A 85 2.98 17.65 -12.46
C ILE A 85 3.22 18.58 -13.66
N ASP A 86 2.36 19.59 -13.82
CA ASP A 86 2.46 20.51 -14.94
C ASP A 86 3.71 21.38 -14.85
N GLU A 87 4.03 21.94 -13.69
CA GLU A 87 5.21 22.78 -13.46
C GLU A 87 6.50 22.00 -13.74
N VAL A 88 6.61 20.77 -13.28
CA VAL A 88 7.80 19.94 -13.51
C VAL A 88 7.91 19.47 -14.96
N CYS A 89 6.81 19.04 -15.58
CA CYS A 89 6.84 18.47 -16.93
C CYS A 89 6.90 19.53 -18.04
N CYS A 90 6.42 20.74 -17.80
CA CYS A 90 6.26 21.77 -18.85
C CYS A 90 7.18 22.97 -18.65
N GLY A 91 7.65 23.23 -17.42
CA GLY A 91 8.49 24.38 -17.13
C GLY A 91 7.88 25.68 -17.64
N ASP A 92 8.69 26.51 -18.32
CA ASP A 92 8.24 27.77 -18.92
C ASP A 92 7.28 27.60 -20.11
N GLY A 93 7.10 26.37 -20.58
CA GLY A 93 6.15 25.99 -21.65
C GLY A 93 4.74 25.65 -21.14
N TYR A 94 4.42 25.99 -19.87
CA TYR A 94 3.10 25.76 -19.29
C TYR A 94 2.02 26.51 -20.06
N ILE A 95 1.05 25.76 -20.60
CA ILE A 95 -0.18 26.29 -21.22
C ILE A 95 -1.36 25.72 -20.44
N GLU A 96 -2.07 26.56 -19.73
CA GLU A 96 -3.24 26.17 -18.95
C GLU A 96 -4.25 25.37 -19.81
N GLY A 97 -4.69 24.24 -19.30
CA GLY A 97 -5.68 23.38 -19.96
C GLY A 97 -5.12 22.37 -20.97
N LYS A 98 -3.80 22.41 -21.30
CA LYS A 98 -3.16 21.46 -22.24
C LYS A 98 -2.01 20.66 -21.63
N THR A 99 -2.02 20.50 -20.34
CA THR A 99 -0.92 19.99 -19.56
C THR A 99 -1.20 18.57 -19.03
N PRO A 100 -0.17 17.75 -18.74
CA PRO A 100 -0.33 16.38 -18.32
C PRO A 100 -0.96 16.24 -16.93
N GLY A 101 -0.89 17.29 -16.08
CA GLY A 101 -1.26 17.18 -14.67
C GLY A 101 -2.69 16.73 -14.42
N LYS A 102 -3.66 17.39 -15.07
CA LYS A 102 -5.09 17.01 -14.93
C LYS A 102 -5.37 15.61 -15.49
N ILE A 103 -4.75 15.25 -16.60
CA ILE A 103 -4.91 13.95 -17.24
C ILE A 103 -4.35 12.82 -16.36
N LEU A 104 -3.13 12.98 -15.85
CA LEU A 104 -2.49 11.96 -15.00
C LEU A 104 -3.14 11.86 -13.62
N THR A 105 -3.57 12.98 -13.05
CA THR A 105 -4.36 12.99 -11.81
C THR A 105 -5.68 12.24 -12.02
N THR A 106 -6.36 12.46 -13.14
CA THR A 106 -7.58 11.71 -13.51
C THR A 106 -7.29 10.20 -13.59
N TRP A 107 -6.18 9.81 -14.20
CA TRP A 107 -5.79 8.41 -14.26
C TRP A 107 -5.46 7.83 -12.88
N ALA A 108 -4.75 8.58 -12.04
CA ALA A 108 -4.46 8.17 -10.67
C ALA A 108 -5.75 7.97 -9.85
N ILE A 109 -6.74 8.86 -10.00
CA ILE A 109 -8.06 8.71 -9.38
C ILE A 109 -8.77 7.45 -9.88
N ASN A 110 -8.73 7.19 -11.19
CA ASN A 110 -9.28 5.94 -11.74
C ASN A 110 -8.58 4.72 -11.11
N LYS A 111 -7.24 4.70 -11.06
CA LYS A 111 -6.49 3.63 -10.43
C LYS A 111 -6.89 3.41 -8.96
N ALA A 112 -7.13 4.48 -8.21
CA ALA A 112 -7.54 4.40 -6.81
C ALA A 112 -8.98 3.89 -6.59
N LEU A 113 -9.91 4.16 -7.53
CA LEU A 113 -11.34 3.90 -7.36
C LEU A 113 -11.90 2.76 -8.21
N ASN A 114 -11.38 2.59 -9.42
CA ASN A 114 -11.88 1.63 -10.41
C ASN A 114 -10.83 1.35 -11.48
N PRO A 115 -9.75 0.63 -11.13
CA PRO A 115 -8.59 0.46 -12.01
C PRO A 115 -8.96 -0.10 -13.39
N GLU A 116 -8.88 0.74 -14.42
CA GLU A 116 -9.14 0.40 -15.81
C GLU A 116 -7.88 0.45 -16.67
N SER A 117 -7.96 -0.13 -17.87
CA SER A 117 -6.94 0.03 -18.90
C SER A 117 -7.04 1.43 -19.54
N ALA A 118 -5.96 1.91 -20.15
CA ALA A 118 -5.98 3.19 -20.87
C ALA A 118 -7.10 3.28 -21.92
N ALA A 119 -7.44 2.17 -22.59
CA ALA A 119 -8.50 2.11 -23.59
C ALA A 119 -9.91 2.32 -23.00
N ASN A 120 -10.15 1.92 -21.77
CA ASN A 120 -11.44 2.04 -21.10
C ASN A 120 -11.57 3.33 -20.27
N LEU A 121 -10.46 4.03 -20.04
CA LEU A 121 -10.44 5.27 -19.26
C LEU A 121 -11.38 6.35 -19.81
N PRO A 122 -11.42 6.64 -21.13
CA PRO A 122 -12.30 7.68 -21.68
C PRO A 122 -13.77 7.45 -21.34
N GLU A 123 -14.26 6.22 -21.48
CA GLU A 123 -15.62 5.86 -21.12
C GLU A 123 -15.87 6.08 -19.63
N TRP A 124 -15.01 5.56 -18.77
CA TRP A 124 -15.15 5.72 -17.33
C TRP A 124 -15.14 7.19 -16.90
N VAL A 125 -14.21 8.01 -17.42
CA VAL A 125 -14.12 9.44 -17.09
C VAL A 125 -15.42 10.14 -17.41
N ASN A 126 -16.00 9.88 -18.58
CA ASN A 126 -17.26 10.50 -19.04
C ASN A 126 -18.49 10.08 -18.22
N THR A 127 -18.42 8.96 -17.49
CA THR A 127 -19.47 8.58 -16.52
C THR A 127 -19.34 9.30 -15.17
N THR A 128 -18.32 10.13 -14.99
CA THR A 128 -17.99 10.82 -13.73
C THR A 128 -18.05 12.34 -13.87
N VAL A 129 -17.92 13.03 -12.75
CA VAL A 129 -17.80 14.50 -12.72
C VAL A 129 -16.36 15.00 -12.97
N LEU A 130 -15.41 14.15 -13.37
CA LEU A 130 -14.01 14.55 -13.62
C LEU A 130 -13.86 15.60 -14.73
N PRO A 131 -14.55 15.51 -15.87
CA PRO A 131 -14.48 16.56 -16.87
C PRO A 131 -14.82 17.93 -16.30
N ASP A 132 -15.88 18.01 -15.50
CA ASP A 132 -16.33 19.25 -14.86
C ASP A 132 -15.31 19.75 -13.82
N LEU A 133 -14.74 18.85 -13.01
CA LEU A 133 -13.70 19.16 -12.02
C LEU A 133 -12.39 19.63 -12.67
N CYS A 134 -12.01 19.00 -13.78
CA CYS A 134 -10.85 19.41 -14.55
C CYS A 134 -11.04 20.71 -15.32
N GLY A 135 -12.31 21.13 -15.57
CA GLY A 135 -12.63 22.18 -16.52
C GLY A 135 -12.22 21.83 -17.96
N LEU A 136 -12.31 20.56 -18.33
CA LEU A 136 -11.97 20.02 -19.64
C LEU A 136 -13.18 19.30 -20.25
N PRO A 137 -13.46 19.46 -21.55
CA PRO A 137 -14.53 18.71 -22.21
C PRO A 137 -14.30 17.20 -22.12
N GLY A 138 -15.38 16.41 -22.05
CA GLY A 138 -15.28 14.96 -21.93
C GLY A 138 -14.56 14.28 -23.11
N ASP A 139 -14.69 14.82 -24.30
CA ASP A 139 -14.00 14.36 -25.53
C ASP A 139 -12.49 14.63 -25.54
N TYR A 140 -11.98 15.45 -24.64
CA TYR A 140 -10.56 15.66 -24.42
C TYR A 140 -9.86 14.42 -23.82
N PHE A 141 -10.59 13.62 -23.05
CA PHE A 141 -10.08 12.42 -22.38
C PHE A 141 -10.08 11.22 -23.33
N THR A 142 -9.13 11.19 -24.26
CA THR A 142 -8.91 10.07 -25.18
C THR A 142 -7.78 9.17 -24.68
N ASP A 143 -7.70 7.93 -25.17
CA ASP A 143 -6.57 7.05 -24.91
C ASP A 143 -5.24 7.69 -25.37
N SER A 144 -5.26 8.39 -26.50
CA SER A 144 -4.12 9.14 -27.01
C SER A 144 -3.68 10.27 -26.05
N ALA A 145 -4.63 10.98 -25.44
CA ALA A 145 -4.33 12.03 -24.45
C ALA A 145 -3.63 11.44 -23.23
N PHE A 146 -4.11 10.30 -22.73
CA PHE A 146 -3.48 9.60 -21.60
C PHE A 146 -2.07 9.12 -21.93
N TYR A 147 -1.84 8.53 -23.11
CA TYR A 147 -0.50 8.13 -23.52
C TYR A 147 0.43 9.34 -23.74
N SER A 148 -0.07 10.42 -24.32
CA SER A 148 0.69 11.65 -24.50
C SER A 148 1.09 12.27 -23.16
N ALA A 149 0.22 12.18 -22.15
CA ALA A 149 0.54 12.65 -20.80
C ALA A 149 1.64 11.79 -20.13
N LEU A 150 1.62 10.45 -20.31
CA LEU A 150 2.72 9.59 -19.86
C LEU A 150 4.05 9.97 -20.52
N ASP A 151 4.02 10.20 -21.84
CA ASP A 151 5.20 10.55 -22.62
C ASP A 151 5.75 11.96 -22.28
N ARG A 152 5.04 12.76 -21.46
CA ARG A 152 5.54 14.02 -20.86
C ARG A 152 6.29 13.80 -19.55
N VAL A 153 5.91 12.80 -18.77
CA VAL A 153 6.61 12.46 -17.53
C VAL A 153 7.91 11.74 -17.78
N CYS A 154 7.90 10.79 -18.74
CA CYS A 154 9.09 10.02 -19.07
C CYS A 154 9.15 9.80 -20.58
N PHE A 155 10.26 10.17 -21.21
CA PHE A 155 10.44 10.10 -22.66
C PHE A 155 11.89 9.80 -23.06
N LYS A 156 12.05 9.27 -24.28
CA LYS A 156 13.38 9.08 -24.88
C LYS A 156 13.93 10.42 -25.35
N ASP A 157 15.15 10.70 -24.98
CA ASP A 157 15.89 11.91 -25.41
C ASP A 157 17.29 11.58 -25.94
N ASN A 158 18.07 12.62 -26.25
CA ASN A 158 19.44 12.52 -26.75
C ASN A 158 20.49 12.63 -25.62
N THR A 159 20.12 12.48 -24.36
CA THR A 159 21.05 12.47 -23.24
C THR A 159 21.90 11.20 -23.23
N ALA A 160 22.94 11.16 -22.41
CA ALA A 160 23.82 9.99 -22.29
C ALA A 160 23.05 8.72 -21.88
N ASP A 161 22.02 8.87 -21.07
CA ASP A 161 21.15 7.77 -20.61
C ASP A 161 20.00 7.49 -21.59
N GLY A 162 19.78 8.34 -22.59
CA GLY A 162 18.74 8.21 -23.60
C GLY A 162 17.31 8.30 -23.06
N LEU A 163 17.14 8.81 -21.83
CA LEU A 163 15.85 8.85 -21.15
C LEU A 163 15.78 10.01 -20.16
N THR A 164 14.78 10.87 -20.32
CA THR A 164 14.38 11.86 -19.30
C THR A 164 13.20 11.31 -18.50
N ASP A 165 13.31 11.31 -17.16
CA ASP A 165 12.28 10.83 -16.22
C ASP A 165 12.05 11.86 -15.10
N PHE A 166 10.93 12.56 -15.16
CA PHE A 166 10.52 13.56 -14.17
C PHE A 166 9.78 12.98 -12.96
N SER A 167 9.52 11.68 -12.96
CA SER A 167 8.66 11.07 -11.92
C SER A 167 9.24 11.20 -10.51
N SER A 168 10.55 11.14 -10.36
CA SER A 168 11.22 11.36 -9.07
C SER A 168 11.02 12.80 -8.59
N LEU A 169 11.35 13.79 -9.43
CA LEU A 169 11.18 15.21 -9.07
C LEU A 169 9.75 15.56 -8.69
N ILE A 170 8.76 15.01 -9.39
CA ILE A 170 7.35 15.21 -9.04
C ILE A 170 7.03 14.57 -7.69
N SER A 171 7.53 13.36 -7.42
CA SER A 171 7.31 12.67 -6.15
C SER A 171 7.90 13.43 -4.97
N ASP A 172 9.08 13.99 -5.15
CA ASP A 172 9.80 14.78 -4.13
C ASP A 172 9.03 16.07 -3.80
N GLU A 173 8.54 16.76 -4.83
CA GLU A 173 7.74 17.96 -4.67
C GLU A 173 6.38 17.68 -4.01
N LEU A 174 5.71 16.57 -4.37
CA LEU A 174 4.50 16.13 -3.68
C LEU A 174 4.77 15.84 -2.20
N TYR A 175 5.89 15.18 -1.88
CA TYR A 175 6.28 14.93 -0.50
C TYR A 175 6.58 16.21 0.26
N ARG A 176 7.29 17.17 -0.35
CA ARG A 176 7.59 18.48 0.24
C ARG A 176 6.28 19.23 0.59
N VAL A 177 5.36 19.36 -0.37
CA VAL A 177 4.06 20.05 -0.16
C VAL A 177 3.23 19.34 0.90
N TRP A 178 3.21 18.01 0.89
CA TRP A 178 2.50 17.23 1.91
C TRP A 178 3.08 17.48 3.29
N ARG A 179 4.40 17.46 3.44
CA ARG A 179 5.11 17.56 4.71
C ARG A 179 5.05 18.97 5.30
N GLU A 180 5.03 20.01 4.47
CA GLU A 180 4.79 21.39 4.90
C GLU A 180 3.41 21.54 5.57
N ASN A 181 2.40 20.88 5.05
CA ASN A 181 1.03 20.92 5.59
C ASN A 181 0.77 19.89 6.71
N ASN A 182 1.60 18.85 6.81
CA ASN A 182 1.48 17.75 7.75
C ASN A 182 2.85 17.42 8.35
N PRO A 183 3.44 18.33 9.14
CA PRO A 183 4.75 18.11 9.73
C PRO A 183 4.73 16.94 10.71
N ILE A 184 5.86 16.25 10.79
CA ILE A 184 6.06 15.22 11.82
C ILE A 184 6.07 15.91 13.19
N PRO A 185 5.40 15.35 14.20
CA PRO A 185 5.42 15.92 15.54
C PRO A 185 6.86 16.09 16.04
N HIS A 186 7.19 17.23 16.63
CA HIS A 186 8.55 17.55 17.13
C HIS A 186 9.10 16.53 18.14
N THR A 187 8.26 15.68 18.70
CA THR A 187 8.64 14.60 19.62
C THR A 187 9.08 13.33 18.91
N GLU A 188 8.92 13.27 17.58
CA GLU A 188 9.21 12.10 16.76
C GLU A 188 10.20 12.49 15.64
N ASN A 189 11.12 11.58 15.32
CA ASN A 189 11.93 11.70 14.12
C ASN A 189 11.26 10.93 12.99
N GLU A 190 11.45 11.38 11.76
CA GLU A 190 10.98 10.64 10.59
C GLU A 190 11.58 9.22 10.60
N THR A 191 10.71 8.24 10.47
CA THR A 191 11.09 6.83 10.30
C THR A 191 10.58 6.35 8.95
N LEU A 192 11.49 5.94 8.10
CA LEU A 192 11.21 5.48 6.74
C LEU A 192 11.46 3.98 6.62
N ALA A 193 10.56 3.25 5.99
CA ALA A 193 10.80 1.85 5.65
C ALA A 193 11.11 1.74 4.15
N TYR A 194 12.22 1.09 3.84
CA TYR A 194 12.67 0.79 2.48
C TYR A 194 12.55 -0.69 2.19
N ASP A 195 11.94 -1.02 1.08
CA ASP A 195 11.83 -2.42 0.63
C ASP A 195 11.70 -2.53 -0.88
N LEU A 196 11.94 -3.73 -1.41
CA LEU A 196 11.92 -4.07 -2.82
C LEU A 196 10.92 -5.20 -3.08
N THR A 197 10.19 -5.08 -4.19
CA THR A 197 9.26 -6.12 -4.60
C THR A 197 9.29 -6.39 -6.10
N PRO A 198 9.33 -7.66 -6.55
CA PRO A 198 9.23 -7.99 -7.96
C PRO A 198 7.81 -7.78 -8.48
N VAL A 199 7.69 -7.19 -9.66
CA VAL A 199 6.44 -7.03 -10.43
C VAL A 199 6.59 -7.74 -11.76
N LEU A 200 5.75 -8.74 -12.01
CA LEU A 200 5.83 -9.54 -13.23
C LEU A 200 5.36 -8.76 -14.45
N ILE A 201 6.04 -8.96 -15.57
CA ILE A 201 5.67 -8.43 -16.88
C ILE A 201 5.08 -9.55 -17.71
N PHE A 202 4.02 -9.23 -18.46
CA PHE A 202 3.40 -10.14 -19.41
C PHE A 202 3.50 -9.55 -20.82
N GLY A 203 4.12 -10.28 -21.70
CA GLY A 203 4.32 -9.93 -23.10
C GLY A 203 5.73 -10.23 -23.60
N ASN A 204 5.88 -10.25 -24.92
CA ASN A 204 7.16 -10.40 -25.59
C ASN A 204 7.59 -9.03 -26.15
N GLY A 205 8.84 -8.64 -25.91
CA GLY A 205 9.38 -7.40 -26.51
C GLY A 205 9.44 -6.19 -25.56
N ASP A 206 9.27 -6.41 -24.25
CA ASP A 206 9.57 -5.34 -23.29
C ASP A 206 11.07 -5.00 -23.30
N GLU A 207 11.36 -3.69 -23.16
CA GLU A 207 12.72 -3.14 -23.22
C GLU A 207 13.42 -3.14 -21.85
N PHE A 208 12.69 -3.40 -20.75
CA PHE A 208 13.19 -3.15 -19.39
C PHE A 208 13.11 -4.37 -18.45
N GLY A 209 12.21 -5.31 -18.73
CA GLY A 209 12.03 -6.48 -17.88
C GLY A 209 13.11 -7.53 -18.05
N GLU A 210 13.57 -8.08 -16.95
CA GLU A 210 14.60 -9.13 -16.91
C GLU A 210 14.15 -10.31 -16.05
N LYS A 211 14.82 -11.46 -16.22
CA LYS A 211 14.62 -12.61 -15.34
C LYS A 211 15.29 -12.32 -14.00
N GLY A 212 14.59 -12.59 -12.91
CA GLY A 212 15.10 -12.38 -11.57
C GLY A 212 14.49 -13.34 -10.54
N HIS A 213 14.96 -13.24 -9.32
CA HIS A 213 14.41 -14.04 -8.22
C HIS A 213 13.06 -13.50 -7.78
N ASN A 214 12.05 -14.37 -7.68
CA ASN A 214 10.75 -14.02 -7.12
C ASN A 214 10.17 -15.19 -6.31
N SER A 215 9.30 -14.86 -5.35
CA SER A 215 8.70 -15.85 -4.45
C SER A 215 7.86 -16.93 -5.16
N LYS A 216 7.35 -16.63 -6.35
CA LYS A 216 6.58 -17.58 -7.17
C LYS A 216 7.48 -18.53 -7.97
N LYS A 217 8.81 -18.42 -7.86
CA LYS A 217 9.80 -19.16 -8.66
C LYS A 217 9.48 -19.15 -10.17
N SER A 218 8.83 -18.08 -10.63
CA SER A 218 8.44 -17.90 -12.02
C SER A 218 9.67 -17.58 -12.88
N ARG A 219 9.74 -18.17 -14.10
CA ARG A 219 10.74 -17.82 -15.10
C ARG A 219 10.37 -16.59 -15.94
N GLN A 220 9.25 -15.95 -15.62
CA GLN A 220 8.78 -14.75 -16.30
C GLN A 220 9.72 -13.57 -16.00
N LYS A 221 9.79 -12.64 -16.97
CA LYS A 221 10.46 -11.37 -16.76
C LYS A 221 9.75 -10.55 -15.69
N GLN A 222 10.51 -9.78 -14.95
CA GLN A 222 10.03 -8.91 -13.88
C GLN A 222 10.75 -7.57 -13.88
N ILE A 223 10.17 -6.63 -13.20
CA ILE A 223 10.76 -5.36 -12.79
C ILE A 223 10.78 -5.35 -11.27
N ASN A 224 11.84 -4.83 -10.69
CA ASN A 224 11.91 -4.64 -9.25
C ASN A 224 11.47 -3.21 -8.90
N LEU A 225 10.39 -3.09 -8.13
CA LEU A 225 9.92 -1.83 -7.57
C LEU A 225 10.49 -1.67 -6.17
N CYS A 226 11.24 -0.61 -5.97
CA CYS A 226 11.73 -0.15 -4.67
C CYS A 226 10.88 1.01 -4.21
N ILE A 227 10.51 1.03 -2.93
CA ILE A 227 9.70 2.11 -2.35
C ILE A 227 10.22 2.49 -0.97
N LEU A 228 10.24 3.78 -0.70
CA LEU A 228 10.50 4.37 0.59
C LEU A 228 9.19 4.93 1.14
N VAL A 229 8.75 4.46 2.30
CA VAL A 229 7.44 4.80 2.88
C VAL A 229 7.61 5.37 4.27
N SER A 230 6.93 6.48 4.57
CA SER A 230 6.91 7.06 5.90
C SER A 230 6.14 6.19 6.88
N LYS A 231 6.69 5.99 8.08
CA LYS A 231 6.00 5.30 9.17
C LYS A 231 4.85 6.12 9.75
N PHE A 232 4.96 7.44 9.75
CA PHE A 232 3.98 8.34 10.38
C PHE A 232 2.61 8.27 9.69
N ASP A 233 2.57 8.50 8.41
CA ASP A 233 1.33 8.63 7.62
C ASP A 233 1.20 7.62 6.48
N LYS A 234 2.21 6.77 6.28
CA LYS A 234 2.27 5.71 5.26
C LYS A 234 2.34 6.22 3.82
N VAL A 235 2.64 7.52 3.62
CA VAL A 235 2.82 8.06 2.27
C VAL A 235 4.08 7.49 1.61
N PRO A 236 4.06 7.27 0.29
CA PRO A 236 5.25 6.89 -0.46
C PRO A 236 6.16 8.12 -0.63
N VAL A 237 7.25 8.16 0.12
CA VAL A 237 8.21 9.28 0.11
C VAL A 237 8.98 9.33 -1.19
N SER A 238 9.46 8.18 -1.64
CA SER A 238 10.21 8.03 -2.88
C SER A 238 10.06 6.63 -3.44
N TYR A 239 10.34 6.44 -4.71
CA TYR A 239 10.38 5.13 -5.36
C TYR A 239 11.34 5.13 -6.54
N HIS A 240 11.81 3.96 -6.90
CA HIS A 240 12.51 3.73 -8.16
C HIS A 240 12.25 2.31 -8.68
N ILE A 241 12.48 2.12 -9.97
CA ILE A 241 12.32 0.83 -10.62
C ILE A 241 13.63 0.38 -11.23
N LEU A 242 13.92 -0.91 -11.05
CA LEU A 242 15.14 -1.56 -11.49
C LEU A 242 14.83 -2.76 -12.37
N PRO A 243 15.75 -3.13 -13.29
CA PRO A 243 15.65 -4.39 -14.00
C PRO A 243 15.51 -5.58 -13.03
N GLY A 244 14.81 -6.62 -13.47
CA GLY A 244 14.49 -7.77 -12.62
C GLY A 244 15.68 -8.57 -12.12
N SER A 245 16.84 -8.47 -12.77
CA SER A 245 18.10 -9.12 -12.37
C SER A 245 18.80 -8.44 -11.18
N PHE A 246 18.48 -7.16 -10.92
CA PHE A 246 19.09 -6.40 -9.82
C PHE A 246 18.64 -6.96 -8.47
N ASN A 247 19.60 -7.12 -7.57
CA ASN A 247 19.34 -7.56 -6.20
C ASN A 247 19.08 -6.37 -5.26
N SER A 248 18.63 -6.67 -4.06
CA SER A 248 18.30 -5.66 -3.05
C SER A 248 19.49 -4.78 -2.66
N MET A 249 20.72 -5.31 -2.62
CA MET A 249 21.92 -4.51 -2.28
C MET A 249 22.21 -3.45 -3.33
N SER A 250 22.02 -3.77 -4.61
CA SER A 250 22.24 -2.79 -5.70
C SER A 250 21.26 -1.63 -5.62
N SER A 251 20.05 -1.85 -5.13
CA SER A 251 19.01 -0.83 -4.99
C SER A 251 19.30 0.23 -3.92
N VAL A 252 20.15 -0.10 -2.94
CA VAL A 252 20.50 0.85 -1.86
C VAL A 252 21.28 2.05 -2.40
N LYS A 253 22.08 1.88 -3.45
CA LYS A 253 22.81 3.01 -4.06
C LYS A 253 21.88 4.08 -4.60
N ASP A 254 20.81 3.67 -5.29
CA ASP A 254 19.82 4.61 -5.82
C ASP A 254 19.06 5.30 -4.68
N LEU A 255 18.76 4.57 -3.60
CA LEU A 255 18.18 5.17 -2.38
C LEU A 255 19.10 6.25 -1.80
N LEU A 256 20.42 5.98 -1.69
CA LEU A 256 21.38 6.96 -1.15
C LEU A 256 21.44 8.23 -1.98
N VAL A 257 21.44 8.10 -3.31
CA VAL A 257 21.38 9.25 -4.23
C VAL A 257 20.12 10.06 -3.95
N GLN A 258 18.96 9.42 -3.86
CA GLN A 258 17.69 10.11 -3.58
C GLN A 258 17.68 10.83 -2.22
N LEU A 259 18.25 10.23 -1.17
CA LEU A 259 18.34 10.87 0.14
C LEU A 259 19.22 12.13 0.11
N ILE A 260 20.25 12.16 -0.73
CA ILE A 260 21.13 13.30 -0.91
C ILE A 260 20.43 14.39 -1.74
N ASP A 261 19.91 14.01 -2.92
CA ASP A 261 19.32 14.93 -3.88
C ASP A 261 18.10 15.67 -3.31
N ASN A 262 17.31 14.98 -2.48
CA ASN A 262 16.09 15.54 -1.91
C ASN A 262 16.29 16.27 -0.58
N SER A 263 17.52 16.32 -0.08
CA SER A 263 17.88 17.02 1.17
C SER A 263 16.95 16.67 2.34
N PHE A 264 16.58 15.38 2.48
CA PHE A 264 15.76 14.93 3.60
C PHE A 264 16.48 15.13 4.92
N GLU A 265 15.76 15.65 5.92
CA GLU A 265 16.26 15.70 7.30
C GLU A 265 16.54 14.27 7.79
N PRO A 266 17.75 14.01 8.31
CA PRO A 266 18.12 12.67 8.76
C PRO A 266 17.22 12.16 9.89
N GLY A 267 16.64 11.01 9.67
CA GLY A 267 15.79 10.29 10.61
C GLY A 267 16.27 8.85 10.81
N THR A 268 15.34 7.91 10.83
CA THR A 268 15.64 6.47 10.93
C THR A 268 15.19 5.75 9.66
N ILE A 269 16.05 4.95 9.05
CA ILE A 269 15.70 4.04 7.96
C ILE A 269 15.59 2.62 8.49
N ILE A 270 14.59 1.89 8.02
CA ILE A 270 14.40 0.48 8.32
C ILE A 270 14.38 -0.29 7.01
N TRP A 271 15.21 -1.34 6.89
CA TRP A 271 15.18 -2.23 5.73
C TRP A 271 15.43 -3.70 6.08
N ASP A 272 15.20 -4.57 5.11
CA ASP A 272 15.40 -6.00 5.26
C ASP A 272 16.85 -6.43 5.07
N ARG A 273 17.16 -7.61 5.60
CA ARG A 273 18.49 -8.23 5.53
C ARG A 273 19.09 -8.30 4.12
N GLY A 274 18.23 -8.37 3.08
CA GLY A 274 18.66 -8.41 1.68
C GLY A 274 19.34 -7.12 1.21
N ASN A 275 19.10 -6.00 1.89
CA ASN A 275 19.69 -4.68 1.62
C ASN A 275 20.96 -4.41 2.46
N THR A 276 21.30 -5.32 3.39
CA THR A 276 22.33 -5.09 4.40
C THR A 276 23.69 -5.59 3.95
N SER A 277 24.64 -4.68 3.85
CA SER A 277 26.07 -4.94 3.71
C SER A 277 26.85 -3.94 4.57
N GLU A 278 28.11 -4.22 4.85
CA GLU A 278 28.96 -3.29 5.60
C GLU A 278 29.08 -1.93 4.92
N ILE A 279 29.13 -1.92 3.57
CA ILE A 279 29.21 -0.69 2.77
C ILE A 279 27.90 0.10 2.92
N SER A 280 26.73 -0.53 2.71
CA SER A 280 25.44 0.17 2.80
C SER A 280 25.16 0.72 4.19
N VAL A 281 25.60 0.03 5.25
CA VAL A 281 25.50 0.50 6.63
C VAL A 281 26.34 1.75 6.85
N LYS A 282 27.62 1.72 6.42
CA LYS A 282 28.53 2.86 6.55
C LYS A 282 28.06 4.08 5.75
N ASP A 283 27.58 3.87 4.54
CA ASP A 283 27.12 4.95 3.68
C ASP A 283 25.90 5.66 4.29
N ILE A 284 24.93 4.94 4.84
CA ILE A 284 23.77 5.52 5.53
C ILE A 284 24.20 6.30 6.79
N GLU A 285 25.13 5.75 7.58
CA GLU A 285 25.63 6.45 8.77
C GLU A 285 26.40 7.73 8.40
N MET A 286 27.16 7.73 7.31
CA MET A 286 27.87 8.92 6.81
C MET A 286 26.91 10.04 6.40
N LEU A 287 25.72 9.71 5.93
CA LEU A 287 24.64 10.65 5.63
C LEU A 287 23.90 11.14 6.88
N GLY A 288 24.30 10.71 8.08
CA GLY A 288 23.68 11.11 9.36
C GLY A 288 22.39 10.36 9.70
N TRP A 289 21.95 9.39 8.87
CA TRP A 289 20.76 8.61 9.14
C TRP A 289 21.00 7.53 10.19
N LYS A 290 20.01 7.30 11.05
CA LYS A 290 19.95 6.11 11.89
C LYS A 290 19.44 4.93 11.07
N LEU A 291 19.92 3.72 11.40
CA LEU A 291 19.54 2.50 10.69
C LEU A 291 19.07 1.42 11.65
N ILE A 292 17.99 0.74 11.28
CA ILE A 292 17.57 -0.54 11.86
C ILE A 292 17.43 -1.53 10.71
N CYS A 293 18.18 -2.62 10.72
CA CYS A 293 18.11 -3.59 9.62
C CYS A 293 18.29 -5.03 10.09
N GLY A 294 17.76 -5.96 9.30
CA GLY A 294 18.06 -7.38 9.44
C GLY A 294 19.49 -7.66 9.02
N VAL A 295 20.17 -8.58 9.70
CA VAL A 295 21.56 -8.99 9.39
C VAL A 295 21.55 -10.41 8.84
N PRO A 296 22.19 -10.64 7.66
CA PRO A 296 22.41 -12.00 7.16
C PRO A 296 23.29 -12.83 8.10
N ARG A 297 23.03 -14.14 8.19
CA ARG A 297 23.85 -15.08 8.97
C ARG A 297 25.17 -15.47 8.28
N SER A 298 25.59 -14.71 7.28
CA SER A 298 26.75 -15.05 6.44
C SER A 298 28.09 -14.57 6.96
N SER A 299 28.13 -13.74 8.02
CA SER A 299 29.37 -13.28 8.64
C SER A 299 29.62 -14.00 9.95
N ASP A 300 30.91 -14.27 10.25
CA ASP A 300 31.31 -14.91 11.48
C ASP A 300 30.92 -14.11 12.72
N ASP A 301 31.01 -12.77 12.66
CA ASP A 301 30.58 -11.89 13.74
C ASP A 301 29.07 -12.03 14.02
N ALA A 302 28.26 -12.10 12.97
CA ALA A 302 26.81 -12.28 13.10
C ALA A 302 26.46 -13.64 13.72
N LEU A 303 27.13 -14.72 13.28
CA LEU A 303 26.95 -16.07 13.82
C LEU A 303 27.36 -16.12 15.29
N LYS A 304 28.52 -15.56 15.61
CA LYS A 304 29.02 -15.50 16.99
C LYS A 304 28.04 -14.77 17.91
N ILE A 305 27.53 -13.61 17.51
CA ILE A 305 26.52 -12.86 18.30
C ILE A 305 25.26 -13.69 18.50
N LEU A 306 24.77 -14.41 17.47
CA LEU A 306 23.60 -15.28 17.56
C LEU A 306 23.82 -16.47 18.50
N GLU A 307 24.99 -17.09 18.46
CA GLU A 307 25.38 -18.24 19.31
C GLU A 307 25.53 -17.80 20.76
N ASP A 308 26.31 -16.73 21.01
CA ASP A 308 26.66 -16.27 22.35
C ASP A 308 25.47 -15.57 23.07
N THR A 309 24.50 -15.06 22.33
CA THR A 309 23.37 -14.38 22.95
C THR A 309 22.25 -15.33 23.34
N ASN A 310 22.11 -15.56 24.63
CA ASN A 310 20.99 -16.32 25.18
C ASN A 310 19.80 -15.37 25.47
N VAL A 311 18.73 -15.53 24.72
CA VAL A 311 17.49 -14.74 24.87
C VAL A 311 16.50 -15.53 25.72
N HIS A 312 16.42 -15.21 27.01
CA HIS A 312 15.45 -15.83 27.91
C HIS A 312 14.02 -15.32 27.68
N THR A 313 13.03 -16.20 27.82
CA THR A 313 11.61 -15.92 27.69
C THR A 313 11.04 -15.25 28.96
N THR A 314 11.65 -14.15 29.37
CA THR A 314 11.26 -13.38 30.58
C THR A 314 10.42 -12.16 30.19
N VAL A 315 9.68 -11.61 31.15
CA VAL A 315 8.88 -10.39 30.94
C VAL A 315 9.73 -9.21 30.49
N THR A 316 10.97 -9.11 30.97
CA THR A 316 11.91 -8.04 30.64
C THR A 316 12.38 -8.09 29.18
N ASN A 317 12.47 -9.29 28.61
CA ASN A 317 12.89 -9.50 27.22
C ASN A 317 11.70 -9.54 26.24
N ARG A 318 10.47 -9.53 26.74
CA ARG A 318 9.28 -9.63 25.91
C ARG A 318 9.10 -8.39 25.06
N VAL A 319 8.94 -8.60 23.75
CA VAL A 319 8.60 -7.56 22.79
C VAL A 319 7.08 -7.42 22.71
N ARG A 320 6.55 -6.21 22.79
CA ARG A 320 5.13 -5.94 22.63
C ARG A 320 4.80 -5.90 21.14
N THR A 321 4.22 -6.96 20.62
CA THR A 321 3.75 -7.02 19.24
C THR A 321 2.23 -7.00 19.18
N THR A 322 1.69 -6.48 18.10
CA THR A 322 0.24 -6.53 17.81
C THR A 322 -0.20 -7.88 17.23
N GLY A 323 0.75 -8.77 16.93
CA GLY A 323 0.50 -10.10 16.37
C GLY A 323 0.40 -11.20 17.42
N SER A 324 0.00 -12.41 16.97
CA SER A 324 -0.15 -13.61 17.82
C SER A 324 1.18 -14.24 18.25
N SER A 325 2.30 -13.87 17.63
CA SER A 325 3.61 -14.48 17.90
C SER A 325 4.27 -13.84 19.11
N ALA A 326 4.71 -14.68 20.08
CA ALA A 326 5.51 -14.21 21.20
C ALA A 326 6.96 -13.99 20.74
N LEU A 327 7.43 -12.75 20.82
CA LEU A 327 8.79 -12.34 20.52
C LEU A 327 9.52 -11.95 21.80
N TYR A 328 10.79 -12.31 21.88
CA TYR A 328 11.70 -11.95 22.98
C TYR A 328 13.00 -11.42 22.40
N ALA A 329 13.55 -10.36 22.98
CA ALA A 329 14.74 -9.70 22.46
C ALA A 329 15.74 -9.38 23.55
N LYS A 330 17.02 -9.45 23.18
CA LYS A 330 18.14 -9.05 24.02
C LYS A 330 19.22 -8.41 23.14
N ARG A 331 19.91 -7.42 23.66
CA ARG A 331 21.09 -6.88 22.97
C ARG A 331 22.22 -7.88 23.02
N GLY A 332 22.84 -8.14 21.89
CA GLY A 332 24.00 -9.02 21.77
C GLY A 332 25.30 -8.26 22.06
N ASP A 333 26.20 -8.92 22.75
CA ASP A 333 27.54 -8.41 22.99
C ASP A 333 28.41 -8.72 21.76
N GLY A 334 29.22 -7.76 21.32
CA GLY A 334 30.15 -7.96 20.21
C GLY A 334 30.20 -6.79 19.23
N LEU A 335 31.13 -6.89 18.31
CA LEU A 335 31.37 -5.93 17.26
C LEU A 335 30.55 -6.34 16.03
N LEU A 336 29.75 -5.42 15.50
CA LEU A 336 28.98 -5.64 14.27
C LEU A 336 29.06 -4.38 13.39
N PHE A 337 29.53 -4.53 12.15
CA PHE A 337 29.80 -3.42 11.23
C PHE A 337 30.64 -2.29 11.84
N GLY A 338 31.66 -2.66 12.66
CA GLY A 338 32.54 -1.70 13.33
C GLY A 338 31.96 -1.03 14.58
N LYS A 339 30.76 -1.41 15.06
CA LYS A 339 30.12 -0.81 16.22
C LYS A 339 29.85 -1.84 17.31
N GLN A 340 30.29 -1.51 18.52
CA GLN A 340 30.11 -2.38 19.69
C GLN A 340 28.66 -2.37 20.17
N ASN A 341 28.12 -3.53 20.53
CA ASN A 341 26.78 -3.71 21.08
C ASN A 341 25.65 -3.17 20.17
N ALA A 342 25.87 -3.07 18.86
CA ALA A 342 24.88 -2.64 17.90
C ALA A 342 23.91 -3.77 17.47
N GLY A 343 24.28 -5.02 17.76
CA GLY A 343 23.47 -6.21 17.50
C GLY A 343 22.29 -6.33 18.48
N VAL A 344 21.14 -6.75 17.97
CA VAL A 344 19.96 -7.13 18.76
C VAL A 344 19.47 -8.48 18.28
N VAL A 345 19.53 -9.47 19.17
CA VAL A 345 19.00 -10.81 18.88
C VAL A 345 17.58 -10.92 19.36
N TYR A 346 16.68 -11.36 18.49
CA TYR A 346 15.32 -11.70 18.90
C TYR A 346 14.95 -13.13 18.52
N VAL A 347 14.07 -13.71 19.31
CA VAL A 347 13.52 -15.06 19.10
C VAL A 347 12.03 -14.96 18.79
N ASN A 348 11.62 -15.61 17.72
CA ASN A 348 10.21 -15.86 17.39
C ASN A 348 9.88 -17.30 17.77
N LEU A 349 9.12 -17.49 18.86
CA LEU A 349 8.80 -18.82 19.36
C LEU A 349 8.00 -19.67 18.38
N ALA A 350 7.05 -19.07 17.64
CA ALA A 350 6.29 -19.82 16.65
C ALA A 350 7.18 -20.35 15.53
N LYS A 351 8.10 -19.51 15.03
CA LYS A 351 9.07 -19.93 14.01
C LYS A 351 10.09 -20.92 14.54
N ARG A 352 10.46 -20.80 15.82
CA ARG A 352 11.34 -21.79 16.46
C ARG A 352 10.71 -23.18 16.46
N THR A 353 9.46 -23.29 16.89
CA THR A 353 8.73 -24.55 16.89
C THR A 353 8.60 -25.09 15.47
N GLU A 354 8.18 -24.27 14.52
CA GLU A 354 8.05 -24.66 13.10
C GLU A 354 9.36 -25.23 12.52
N PHE A 355 10.53 -24.62 12.82
CA PHE A 355 11.82 -25.11 12.33
C PHE A 355 12.26 -26.41 12.99
N ILE A 356 12.03 -26.56 14.30
CA ILE A 356 12.33 -27.79 15.04
C ILE A 356 11.48 -28.93 14.49
N ASP A 357 10.17 -28.74 14.34
CA ASP A 357 9.24 -29.76 13.87
C ASP A 357 9.58 -30.20 12.44
N ALA A 358 9.78 -29.24 11.52
CA ALA A 358 10.14 -29.52 10.12
C ALA A 358 11.50 -30.26 10.02
N ARG A 359 12.48 -29.91 10.88
CA ARG A 359 13.75 -30.62 10.91
C ARG A 359 13.57 -32.03 11.42
N ASN A 360 12.85 -32.23 12.52
CA ASN A 360 12.64 -33.55 13.09
C ASN A 360 11.91 -34.46 12.12
N GLU A 361 10.92 -33.97 11.40
CA GLU A 361 10.20 -34.71 10.35
C GLU A 361 11.16 -35.12 9.23
N ALA A 362 11.93 -34.17 8.68
CA ALA A 362 12.89 -34.46 7.61
C ALA A 362 14.01 -35.43 8.05
N LEU A 363 14.55 -35.27 9.27
CA LEU A 363 15.57 -36.18 9.79
C LEU A 363 15.00 -37.59 9.99
N GLY A 364 13.75 -37.71 10.43
CA GLY A 364 13.05 -38.99 10.57
C GLY A 364 12.86 -39.71 9.23
N GLU A 365 12.41 -38.99 8.19
CA GLU A 365 12.26 -39.54 6.84
C GLU A 365 13.60 -40.01 6.25
N ILE A 366 14.63 -39.14 6.35
CA ILE A 366 15.99 -39.47 5.87
C ILE A 366 16.56 -40.68 6.63
N GLY A 367 16.38 -40.75 7.95
CA GLY A 367 16.82 -41.88 8.75
C GLY A 367 16.18 -43.19 8.31
N HIS A 368 14.88 -43.17 8.04
CA HIS A 368 14.17 -44.34 7.51
C HIS A 368 14.69 -44.75 6.13
N ASP A 369 14.96 -43.82 5.23
CA ASP A 369 15.50 -44.11 3.89
C ASP A 369 16.93 -44.65 3.96
N LEU A 370 17.76 -44.16 4.92
CA LEU A 370 19.09 -44.73 5.17
C LEU A 370 19.01 -46.15 5.72
N ASP A 371 18.07 -46.47 6.62
CA ASP A 371 17.83 -47.81 7.12
C ASP A 371 17.38 -48.76 5.99
N ASN A 372 16.48 -48.32 5.15
CA ASN A 372 16.05 -49.09 3.97
C ASN A 372 17.23 -49.37 3.04
N LEU A 373 18.08 -48.36 2.76
CA LEU A 373 19.28 -48.53 1.93
C LEU A 373 20.26 -49.53 2.57
N LYS A 374 20.38 -49.55 3.90
CA LYS A 374 21.23 -50.52 4.66
C LYS A 374 20.66 -51.92 4.62
N GLU A 375 19.32 -52.11 4.68
CA GLU A 375 18.64 -53.38 4.66
C GLU A 375 18.60 -54.01 3.25
N GLU A 376 18.58 -53.22 2.19
CA GLU A 376 18.55 -53.68 0.80
C GLU A 376 19.74 -54.57 0.41
N ASN A 377 20.76 -54.74 1.26
CA ASN A 377 21.95 -55.58 1.08
C ASN A 377 22.53 -55.49 -0.35
N VAL A 378 22.59 -54.29 -0.89
CA VAL A 378 22.97 -54.06 -2.28
C VAL A 378 24.49 -54.12 -2.38
N GLN A 379 25.04 -55.11 -3.13
CA GLN A 379 26.46 -55.15 -3.51
C GLN A 379 26.82 -53.95 -4.40
N LEU A 380 26.87 -52.78 -3.84
CA LEU A 380 27.27 -51.57 -4.52
C LEU A 380 28.76 -51.30 -4.39
N SER A 381 29.36 -50.72 -5.42
CA SER A 381 30.70 -50.16 -5.27
C SER A 381 30.64 -48.95 -4.32
N GLU A 382 31.73 -48.63 -3.64
CA GLU A 382 31.81 -47.53 -2.72
C GLU A 382 31.30 -46.19 -3.30
N SER A 383 31.66 -45.90 -4.55
CA SER A 383 31.23 -44.70 -5.25
C SER A 383 29.70 -44.62 -5.47
N LYS A 384 29.09 -45.77 -5.79
CA LYS A 384 27.63 -45.86 -5.98
C LYS A 384 26.89 -45.78 -4.67
N LEU A 385 27.40 -46.42 -3.62
CA LEU A 385 26.83 -46.32 -2.28
C LEU A 385 26.88 -44.91 -1.78
N LYS A 386 28.04 -44.24 -1.91
CA LYS A 386 28.23 -42.82 -1.54
C LYS A 386 27.25 -41.92 -2.30
N SER A 387 27.12 -42.11 -3.62
CA SER A 387 26.19 -41.30 -4.44
C SER A 387 24.73 -41.43 -3.98
N LYS A 388 24.29 -42.68 -3.62
CA LYS A 388 22.93 -42.88 -3.10
C LYS A 388 22.75 -42.23 -1.71
N VAL A 389 23.72 -42.35 -0.84
CA VAL A 389 23.72 -41.69 0.47
C VAL A 389 23.64 -40.18 0.30
N ASP A 390 24.50 -39.58 -0.55
CA ASP A 390 24.49 -38.14 -0.83
C ASP A 390 23.14 -37.67 -1.41
N GLU A 391 22.47 -38.49 -2.21
CA GLU A 391 21.13 -38.20 -2.74
C GLU A 391 20.05 -38.23 -1.64
N ILE A 392 20.11 -39.18 -0.71
CA ILE A 392 19.17 -39.31 0.41
C ILE A 392 19.35 -38.16 1.41
N ILE A 393 20.58 -37.92 1.85
CA ILE A 393 20.84 -36.90 2.89
C ILE A 393 20.74 -35.45 2.35
N GLY A 394 21.02 -35.24 1.08
CA GLY A 394 20.87 -33.94 0.39
C GLY A 394 21.39 -32.75 1.20
N ASN A 395 20.51 -31.79 1.43
CA ASN A 395 20.84 -30.57 2.19
C ASN A 395 20.97 -30.77 3.71
N TYR A 396 20.72 -31.98 4.21
CA TYR A 396 20.77 -32.33 5.63
C TYR A 396 22.04 -33.08 6.01
N ALA A 397 23.04 -33.10 5.13
CA ALA A 397 24.30 -33.88 5.31
C ALA A 397 25.02 -33.57 6.63
N GLU A 398 24.97 -32.33 7.10
CA GLU A 398 25.61 -31.92 8.37
C GLU A 398 25.04 -32.60 9.61
N PHE A 399 23.80 -33.09 9.56
CA PHE A 399 23.10 -33.73 10.67
C PHE A 399 23.29 -35.24 10.74
N PHE A 400 24.06 -35.82 9.82
CA PHE A 400 24.33 -37.26 9.77
C PHE A 400 25.83 -37.53 9.81
N LYS A 401 26.21 -38.54 10.56
CA LYS A 401 27.56 -39.16 10.56
C LYS A 401 27.45 -40.46 9.79
N ILE A 402 28.15 -40.59 8.66
CA ILE A 402 28.09 -41.74 7.78
C ILE A 402 29.44 -42.41 7.73
N ASP A 403 29.49 -43.68 8.12
CA ASP A 403 30.68 -44.52 8.07
C ASP A 403 30.52 -45.61 7.02
N LEU A 404 31.30 -45.57 5.94
CA LEU A 404 31.33 -46.61 4.91
C LEU A 404 32.32 -47.68 5.34
N ILE A 405 31.83 -48.93 5.49
CA ILE A 405 32.59 -50.10 5.94
C ILE A 405 32.85 -50.99 4.76
N LYS A 406 34.14 -51.35 4.53
CA LYS A 406 34.55 -52.29 3.50
C LYS A 406 34.74 -53.66 4.11
N THR A 407 33.93 -54.67 3.64
CA THR A 407 34.04 -56.06 4.04
C THR A 407 34.33 -56.92 2.82
N GLY A 408 35.63 -57.13 2.53
CA GLY A 408 36.07 -57.85 1.35
C GLY A 408 35.82 -57.10 0.06
N LYS A 409 34.92 -57.57 -0.80
CA LYS A 409 34.48 -56.89 -2.03
C LYS A 409 33.19 -56.08 -1.86
N GLU A 410 32.55 -56.18 -0.72
CA GLU A 410 31.28 -55.55 -0.42
C GLU A 410 31.48 -54.28 0.41
N HIS A 411 30.63 -53.30 0.23
CA HIS A 411 30.59 -52.06 1.02
C HIS A 411 29.24 -52.01 1.74
N SER A 412 29.31 -51.82 3.05
CA SER A 412 28.15 -51.52 3.90
C SER A 412 28.30 -50.11 4.49
N MET A 413 27.24 -49.62 5.11
CA MET A 413 27.29 -48.35 5.82
C MET A 413 26.71 -48.47 7.22
N ASN A 414 27.24 -47.65 8.12
CA ASN A 414 26.57 -47.29 9.35
C ASN A 414 26.31 -45.77 9.33
N TRP A 415 25.23 -45.38 9.97
CA TRP A 415 24.92 -44.00 10.14
C TRP A 415 24.46 -43.72 11.57
N ALA A 416 24.62 -42.48 12.00
CA ALA A 416 24.10 -41.95 13.25
C ALA A 416 23.78 -40.47 13.09
N TYR A 417 22.91 -39.97 13.92
CA TYR A 417 22.70 -38.53 14.00
C TYR A 417 23.93 -37.81 14.52
N ASN A 418 24.20 -36.62 13.98
CA ASN A 418 25.22 -35.72 14.48
C ASN A 418 24.57 -34.78 15.52
N ASP A 419 24.51 -35.24 16.78
CA ASP A 419 23.81 -34.53 17.84
C ASP A 419 24.37 -33.12 18.06
N GLU A 420 25.68 -32.92 17.91
CA GLU A 420 26.33 -31.59 18.03
C GLU A 420 25.78 -30.59 16.98
N ALA A 421 25.65 -31.05 15.72
CA ALA A 421 25.10 -30.23 14.66
C ALA A 421 23.60 -29.93 14.89
N ILE A 422 22.84 -30.94 15.36
CA ILE A 422 21.41 -30.77 15.69
C ILE A 422 21.26 -29.78 16.86
N GLU A 423 21.99 -29.92 17.94
CA GLU A 423 21.96 -29.01 19.09
C GLU A 423 22.33 -27.58 18.68
N LYS A 424 23.36 -27.43 17.85
CA LYS A 424 23.74 -26.13 17.28
C LYS A 424 22.62 -25.52 16.47
N ALA A 425 21.97 -26.27 15.57
CA ALA A 425 20.85 -25.80 14.78
C ALA A 425 19.64 -25.39 15.66
N VAL A 426 19.28 -26.24 16.65
CA VAL A 426 18.22 -25.95 17.64
C VAL A 426 18.50 -24.67 18.42
N SER A 427 19.76 -24.41 18.75
CA SER A 427 20.17 -23.20 19.47
C SER A 427 19.95 -21.92 18.66
N LEU A 428 19.97 -22.03 17.33
CA LEU A 428 19.79 -20.93 16.37
C LEU A 428 18.35 -20.81 15.83
N ASP A 429 17.51 -21.82 16.04
CA ASP A 429 16.15 -21.82 15.54
C ASP A 429 15.33 -20.67 16.09
N GLY A 430 14.61 -20.02 15.17
CA GLY A 430 13.78 -18.87 15.50
C GLY A 430 14.53 -17.64 16.00
N LYS A 431 15.89 -17.67 16.08
CA LYS A 431 16.71 -16.50 16.38
C LYS A 431 16.95 -15.67 15.11
N TYR A 432 16.93 -14.37 15.24
CA TYR A 432 17.25 -13.41 14.19
C TYR A 432 18.12 -12.29 14.76
N LEU A 433 19.04 -11.78 13.95
CA LEU A 433 19.90 -10.67 14.30
C LEU A 433 19.46 -9.41 13.58
N LEU A 434 19.30 -8.34 14.33
CA LEU A 434 19.14 -6.99 13.83
C LEU A 434 20.36 -6.16 14.16
N TYR A 435 20.63 -5.16 13.34
CA TYR A 435 21.58 -4.09 13.59
C TYR A 435 20.82 -2.81 13.89
N SER A 436 21.28 -2.04 14.87
CA SER A 436 20.78 -0.71 15.15
C SER A 436 21.94 0.24 15.39
N THR A 437 22.02 1.31 14.62
CA THR A 437 23.01 2.38 14.82
C THR A 437 22.84 3.07 16.17
N ASP A 438 21.59 3.14 16.68
CA ASP A 438 21.28 3.69 17.99
C ASP A 438 21.36 2.60 19.07
N THR A 439 22.48 2.58 19.76
CA THR A 439 22.73 1.60 20.83
C THR A 439 22.02 1.96 22.14
N SER A 440 21.43 3.15 22.28
CA SER A 440 20.68 3.57 23.46
C SER A 440 19.25 3.00 23.49
N LEU A 441 18.71 2.61 22.34
CA LEU A 441 17.38 2.01 22.25
C LEU A 441 17.34 0.66 22.96
N LYS A 442 16.24 0.35 23.65
CA LYS A 442 16.01 -0.98 24.21
C LYS A 442 15.88 -2.01 23.08
N ALA A 443 16.37 -3.23 23.32
CA ALA A 443 16.24 -4.31 22.34
C ALA A 443 14.80 -4.55 21.88
N SER A 444 13.84 -4.46 22.80
CA SER A 444 12.41 -4.55 22.50
C SER A 444 11.94 -3.50 21.52
N ASP A 445 12.44 -2.27 21.63
CA ASP A 445 12.01 -1.15 20.80
C ASP A 445 12.59 -1.29 19.39
N VAL A 446 13.85 -1.70 19.26
CA VAL A 446 14.48 -2.01 17.96
C VAL A 446 13.68 -3.09 17.22
N VAL A 447 13.29 -4.17 17.92
CA VAL A 447 12.48 -5.23 17.30
C VAL A 447 11.07 -4.76 16.96
N ASN A 448 10.43 -3.96 17.81
CA ASN A 448 9.12 -3.37 17.52
C ASN A 448 9.16 -2.50 16.27
N GLU A 449 10.20 -1.66 16.12
CA GLU A 449 10.39 -0.83 14.94
C GLU A 449 10.56 -1.69 13.69
N TYR A 450 11.42 -2.70 13.75
CA TYR A 450 11.69 -3.59 12.61
C TYR A 450 10.46 -4.41 12.19
N VAL A 451 9.77 -5.03 13.13
CA VAL A 451 8.56 -5.84 12.85
C VAL A 451 7.40 -4.93 12.42
N GLY A 452 7.36 -3.72 12.99
CA GLY A 452 6.34 -2.72 12.66
C GLY A 452 6.39 -2.16 11.23
N LYS A 453 7.42 -2.49 10.42
CA LYS A 453 7.55 -2.07 9.01
C LYS A 453 6.57 -2.75 8.03
N ASP A 454 5.65 -3.59 8.52
CA ASP A 454 4.63 -4.27 7.70
C ASP A 454 3.80 -3.31 6.81
N PHE A 455 3.83 -2.01 7.11
CA PHE A 455 3.15 -1.00 6.30
C PHE A 455 3.73 -0.87 4.89
N VAL A 456 5.03 -1.13 4.67
CA VAL A 456 5.61 -1.13 3.32
C VAL A 456 5.12 -2.33 2.50
N GLU A 457 4.99 -3.49 3.14
CA GLU A 457 4.40 -4.68 2.51
C GLU A 457 2.93 -4.46 2.15
N LYS A 458 2.18 -3.75 3.02
CA LYS A 458 0.80 -3.34 2.74
C LYS A 458 0.72 -2.39 1.55
N SER A 459 1.67 -1.45 1.42
CA SER A 459 1.76 -0.56 0.26
C SER A 459 1.98 -1.35 -1.03
N PHE A 460 2.85 -2.36 -1.02
CA PHE A 460 3.03 -3.24 -2.17
C PHE A 460 1.79 -4.06 -2.51
N ARG A 461 1.08 -4.55 -1.51
CA ARG A 461 -0.19 -5.26 -1.72
C ARG A 461 -1.22 -4.35 -2.38
N ILE A 462 -1.37 -3.11 -1.87
CA ILE A 462 -2.26 -2.11 -2.46
C ILE A 462 -1.88 -1.87 -3.92
N LEU A 463 -0.63 -1.56 -4.21
CA LEU A 463 -0.15 -1.31 -5.57
C LEU A 463 -0.45 -2.49 -6.51
N LYS A 464 -0.08 -3.71 -6.12
CA LYS A 464 -0.21 -4.89 -6.99
C LYS A 464 -1.64 -5.35 -7.17
N SER A 465 -2.43 -5.37 -6.09
CA SER A 465 -3.76 -5.99 -6.08
C SER A 465 -4.87 -4.97 -6.25
N ASP A 466 -4.92 -3.95 -5.40
CA ASP A 466 -6.05 -3.03 -5.35
C ASP A 466 -6.00 -2.04 -6.52
N LEU A 467 -4.81 -1.47 -6.80
CA LEU A 467 -4.57 -0.54 -7.91
C LEU A 467 -4.29 -1.26 -9.25
N LYS A 468 -4.24 -2.58 -9.23
CA LYS A 468 -3.97 -3.42 -10.41
C LYS A 468 -2.73 -2.99 -11.21
N MET A 469 -1.64 -2.66 -10.51
CA MET A 469 -0.37 -2.37 -11.14
C MET A 469 0.20 -3.61 -11.85
N ALA A 470 0.02 -4.78 -11.27
CA ALA A 470 0.41 -6.06 -11.86
C ALA A 470 -0.79 -6.75 -12.54
N PRO A 471 -0.60 -7.38 -13.71
CA PRO A 471 0.63 -7.44 -14.50
C PRO A 471 0.87 -6.19 -15.33
N VAL A 472 2.14 -5.82 -15.54
CA VAL A 472 2.52 -4.72 -16.43
C VAL A 472 2.31 -5.15 -17.88
N ARG A 473 1.61 -4.33 -18.65
CA ARG A 473 1.26 -4.60 -20.06
C ARG A 473 1.89 -3.60 -21.05
N HIS A 474 2.71 -2.70 -20.55
CA HIS A 474 3.51 -1.78 -21.35
C HIS A 474 4.87 -2.41 -21.69
N TRP A 475 5.43 -2.08 -22.82
CA TRP A 475 6.68 -2.65 -23.35
C TRP A 475 7.80 -1.62 -23.49
N LYS A 476 7.48 -0.33 -23.79
CA LYS A 476 8.48 0.72 -23.88
C LYS A 476 8.94 1.15 -22.49
N ASN A 477 10.26 1.24 -22.27
CA ASN A 477 10.86 1.57 -20.98
C ASN A 477 10.26 2.85 -20.37
N HIS A 478 10.21 3.96 -21.14
CA HIS A 478 9.66 5.21 -20.63
C HIS A 478 8.18 5.10 -20.20
N ARG A 479 7.34 4.36 -20.93
CA ARG A 479 5.94 4.14 -20.56
C ARG A 479 5.76 3.20 -19.38
N ILE A 480 6.65 2.22 -19.21
CA ILE A 480 6.68 1.39 -18.01
C ILE A 480 6.92 2.29 -16.78
N ARG A 481 7.93 3.16 -16.84
CA ARG A 481 8.23 4.11 -15.75
C ARG A 481 7.06 5.03 -15.45
N ALA A 482 6.50 5.66 -16.47
CA ALA A 482 5.38 6.58 -16.31
C ALA A 482 4.10 5.90 -15.75
N ILE A 483 3.81 4.65 -16.12
CA ILE A 483 2.63 3.95 -15.54
C ILE A 483 2.88 3.50 -14.10
N PHE A 484 4.11 3.16 -13.71
CA PHE A 484 4.46 2.96 -12.30
C PHE A 484 4.22 4.24 -11.51
N PHE A 485 4.66 5.38 -12.05
CA PHE A 485 4.41 6.69 -11.44
C PHE A 485 2.92 6.95 -11.23
N VAL A 486 2.04 6.72 -12.21
CA VAL A 486 0.59 6.87 -12.04
C VAL A 486 0.05 6.01 -10.90
N ASN A 487 0.56 4.79 -10.73
CA ASN A 487 0.17 3.94 -9.60
C ASN A 487 0.68 4.47 -8.26
N ILE A 488 1.86 5.10 -8.23
CA ILE A 488 2.36 5.79 -7.03
C ILE A 488 1.49 7.00 -6.70
N LEU A 489 1.06 7.80 -7.69
CA LEU A 489 0.09 8.88 -7.47
C LEU A 489 -1.22 8.35 -6.87
N ALA A 490 -1.72 7.23 -7.37
CA ALA A 490 -2.92 6.58 -6.83
C ALA A 490 -2.71 6.10 -5.38
N LEU A 491 -1.53 5.59 -5.06
CA LEU A 491 -1.16 5.22 -3.69
C LEU A 491 -1.14 6.45 -2.77
N TRP A 492 -0.62 7.60 -3.22
CA TRP A 492 -0.68 8.87 -2.51
C TRP A 492 -2.11 9.23 -2.14
N LEU A 493 -3.03 9.24 -3.10
CA LEU A 493 -4.44 9.59 -2.89
C LEU A 493 -5.11 8.68 -1.86
N ARG A 494 -4.92 7.37 -2.00
CA ARG A 494 -5.45 6.38 -1.06
C ARG A 494 -4.89 6.58 0.34
N THR A 495 -3.58 6.70 0.45
CA THR A 495 -2.89 6.79 1.75
C THR A 495 -3.28 8.05 2.51
N ILE A 496 -3.37 9.21 1.83
CA ILE A 496 -3.83 10.45 2.45
C ILE A 496 -5.28 10.34 2.91
N CYS A 497 -6.15 9.73 2.11
CA CYS A 497 -7.53 9.50 2.51
C CYS A 497 -7.61 8.64 3.78
N GLU A 498 -6.87 7.52 3.82
CA GLU A 498 -6.78 6.65 5.00
C GLU A 498 -6.18 7.36 6.22
N PHE A 499 -5.12 8.15 6.03
CA PHE A 499 -4.48 8.91 7.08
C PHE A 499 -5.44 9.95 7.67
N THR A 500 -6.04 10.79 6.82
CA THR A 500 -7.01 11.80 7.25
C THR A 500 -8.18 11.18 8.00
N LEU A 501 -8.65 10.02 7.54
CA LEU A 501 -9.72 9.29 8.21
C LEU A 501 -9.28 8.76 9.60
N LYS A 502 -8.03 8.29 9.72
CA LYS A 502 -7.48 7.79 10.99
C LYS A 502 -7.26 8.87 12.05
N GLN A 503 -7.12 10.14 11.64
CA GLN A 503 -7.05 11.27 12.59
C GLN A 503 -8.39 11.52 13.31
N ILE A 504 -9.50 11.01 12.78
CA ILE A 504 -10.80 11.09 13.45
C ILE A 504 -10.84 10.10 14.62
N PRO A 505 -11.14 10.54 15.85
CA PRO A 505 -11.32 9.63 16.99
C PRO A 505 -12.33 8.52 16.67
N LYS A 506 -12.07 7.28 17.12
CA LYS A 506 -12.89 6.11 16.78
C LYS A 506 -14.38 6.31 17.12
N ASN A 507 -14.67 6.97 18.23
CA ASN A 507 -16.05 7.26 18.67
C ASN A 507 -16.78 8.34 17.84
N LYS A 508 -16.08 9.05 16.96
CA LYS A 508 -16.63 10.07 16.04
C LYS A 508 -16.53 9.65 14.58
N ARG A 509 -15.92 8.49 14.31
CA ARG A 509 -15.76 7.95 12.96
C ARG A 509 -16.95 7.06 12.63
N GLU A 510 -17.78 7.48 11.69
CA GLU A 510 -18.95 6.73 11.23
C GLU A 510 -18.58 5.56 10.30
N TYR A 511 -17.56 5.74 9.46
CA TYR A 511 -17.16 4.78 8.43
C TYR A 511 -15.64 4.59 8.43
N ASP A 512 -15.19 3.36 8.18
CA ASP A 512 -13.81 3.10 7.77
C ASP A 512 -13.59 3.46 6.29
N TYR A 513 -12.38 3.24 5.78
CA TYR A 513 -12.01 3.62 4.42
C TYR A 513 -12.86 2.91 3.36
N GLU A 514 -13.02 1.60 3.46
CA GLU A 514 -13.75 0.80 2.46
C GLU A 514 -15.25 1.14 2.47
N GLU A 515 -15.84 1.29 3.66
CA GLU A 515 -17.24 1.68 3.80
C GLU A 515 -17.49 3.11 3.33
N LEU A 516 -16.58 4.05 3.62
CA LEU A 516 -16.66 5.42 3.15
C LEU A 516 -16.69 5.46 1.62
N LEU A 517 -15.73 4.79 0.96
CA LEU A 517 -15.69 4.76 -0.50
C LEU A 517 -16.91 4.05 -1.10
N ARG A 518 -17.35 2.95 -0.49
CA ARG A 518 -18.53 2.23 -0.93
C ARG A 518 -19.80 3.10 -0.90
N ARG A 519 -19.94 3.96 0.10
CA ARG A 519 -21.06 4.90 0.20
C ARG A 519 -20.91 6.06 -0.78
N LEU A 520 -19.73 6.66 -0.85
CA LEU A 520 -19.43 7.75 -1.77
C LEU A 520 -19.61 7.34 -3.24
N LYS A 521 -19.23 6.10 -3.60
CA LYS A 521 -19.44 5.56 -4.95
C LYS A 521 -20.91 5.61 -5.41
N ARG A 522 -21.86 5.55 -4.46
CA ARG A 522 -23.32 5.62 -4.76
C ARG A 522 -23.82 7.04 -4.93
N VAL A 523 -23.05 8.04 -4.50
CA VAL A 523 -23.44 9.45 -4.65
C VAL A 523 -23.28 9.86 -6.08
N GLN A 524 -24.41 10.24 -6.68
CA GLN A 524 -24.48 10.68 -8.07
C GLN A 524 -24.81 12.16 -8.13
N TYR A 525 -24.18 12.86 -9.02
CA TYR A 525 -24.51 14.21 -9.44
C TYR A 525 -25.52 14.15 -10.57
N VAL A 526 -26.60 14.89 -10.44
CA VAL A 526 -27.69 14.90 -11.41
C VAL A 526 -27.96 16.33 -11.83
N GLU A 527 -27.97 16.55 -13.13
CA GLU A 527 -28.39 17.80 -13.78
C GLU A 527 -29.82 17.65 -14.25
N ILE A 528 -30.66 18.63 -13.94
CA ILE A 528 -32.07 18.65 -14.27
C ILE A 528 -32.39 20.01 -14.91
N GLU A 529 -32.91 20.01 -16.10
CA GLU A 529 -33.49 21.21 -16.69
C GLU A 529 -34.82 21.53 -16.04
N CYS A 530 -34.94 22.73 -15.48
CA CYS A 530 -36.18 23.30 -15.03
C CYS A 530 -36.70 24.18 -16.15
N GLY A 531 -38.00 24.12 -16.48
CA GLY A 531 -38.61 24.98 -17.53
C GLY A 531 -38.18 26.44 -17.33
N ASN A 532 -37.76 27.13 -18.39
CA ASN A 532 -37.13 28.45 -18.51
C ASN A 532 -35.58 28.44 -18.56
N GLU A 533 -34.94 27.36 -19.06
CA GLU A 533 -33.48 27.26 -19.21
C GLU A 533 -32.70 27.28 -17.89
N GLU A 534 -33.34 27.22 -16.73
CA GLU A 534 -32.68 27.08 -15.44
C GLU A 534 -32.23 25.64 -15.20
N LYS A 535 -30.94 25.44 -14.92
CA LYS A 535 -30.36 24.14 -14.54
C LYS A 535 -30.27 24.03 -13.03
N ALA A 536 -30.81 22.96 -12.47
CA ALA A 536 -30.67 22.63 -11.07
C ALA A 536 -29.75 21.39 -10.91
N TYR A 537 -28.90 21.41 -9.90
CA TYR A 537 -27.91 20.37 -9.66
C TYR A 537 -28.11 19.75 -8.28
N TRP A 538 -28.24 18.43 -8.22
CA TRP A 538 -28.45 17.70 -6.98
C TRP A 538 -27.50 16.52 -6.82
N TYR A 539 -27.26 16.12 -5.56
CA TYR A 539 -26.55 14.88 -5.22
C TYR A 539 -27.54 13.84 -4.71
N LEU A 540 -27.78 12.79 -5.49
CA LEU A 540 -28.57 11.64 -5.07
C LEU A 540 -27.75 10.73 -4.14
N ASN A 541 -28.45 9.98 -3.27
CA ASN A 541 -27.85 9.03 -2.32
C ASN A 541 -26.87 9.65 -1.30
N LYS A 542 -26.92 10.95 -1.12
CA LYS A 542 -26.23 11.67 -0.07
C LYS A 542 -26.93 11.46 1.28
N SER A 543 -26.17 11.26 2.35
CA SER A 543 -26.69 11.19 3.71
C SER A 543 -26.02 12.21 4.62
N GLN A 544 -26.73 12.67 5.67
CA GLN A 544 -26.17 13.61 6.64
C GLN A 544 -24.91 13.06 7.31
N LYS A 545 -24.89 11.77 7.68
CA LYS A 545 -23.74 11.11 8.28
C LYS A 545 -22.50 11.15 7.38
N LEU A 546 -22.70 11.00 6.07
CA LEU A 546 -21.62 11.07 5.10
C LEU A 546 -21.05 12.49 5.00
N ASP A 547 -21.92 13.51 4.95
CA ASP A 547 -21.51 14.91 4.96
C ASP A 547 -20.77 15.28 6.24
N ASP A 548 -21.23 14.81 7.39
CA ASP A 548 -20.61 15.10 8.67
C ASP A 548 -19.22 14.47 8.75
N GLN A 549 -19.05 13.24 8.25
CA GLN A 549 -17.73 12.63 8.18
C GLN A 549 -16.77 13.37 7.24
N LEU A 550 -17.20 13.73 6.04
CA LEU A 550 -16.41 14.53 5.10
C LEU A 550 -16.00 15.88 5.72
N LYS A 551 -16.91 16.52 6.45
CA LYS A 551 -16.65 17.77 7.15
C LYS A 551 -15.57 17.63 8.23
N ILE A 552 -15.61 16.55 9.01
CA ILE A 552 -14.60 16.25 10.03
C ILE A 552 -13.24 15.94 9.37
N MET A 553 -13.23 15.29 8.21
CA MET A 553 -12.03 15.06 7.40
C MET A 553 -11.43 16.35 6.80
N GLY A 554 -12.11 17.49 6.94
CA GLY A 554 -11.66 18.78 6.40
C GLY A 554 -12.25 19.13 5.03
N PHE A 555 -13.07 18.26 4.44
CA PHE A 555 -13.72 18.48 3.13
C PHE A 555 -15.12 19.09 3.31
N LYS A 556 -15.15 20.33 3.79
CA LYS A 556 -16.41 21.07 3.95
C LYS A 556 -17.05 21.37 2.60
N ASN A 557 -18.34 21.13 2.49
CA ASN A 557 -19.13 21.43 1.28
C ASN A 557 -18.76 20.61 0.02
N LEU A 558 -18.04 19.49 0.14
CA LEU A 558 -17.66 18.65 -1.00
C LEU A 558 -18.90 18.22 -1.84
N LEU A 559 -19.99 17.91 -1.15
CA LEU A 559 -21.27 17.51 -1.76
C LEU A 559 -22.34 18.61 -1.58
N ARG A 560 -21.94 19.89 -1.58
CA ARG A 560 -22.89 20.99 -1.51
C ARG A 560 -23.52 21.24 -2.88
N GLU A 561 -24.83 21.33 -2.89
CA GLU A 561 -25.61 21.73 -4.05
C GLU A 561 -25.28 23.19 -4.41
N LYS A 562 -24.93 23.46 -5.66
CA LYS A 562 -24.91 24.82 -6.18
C LYS A 562 -26.28 25.08 -6.81
N ARG A 563 -27.10 25.92 -6.21
CA ARG A 563 -28.18 26.60 -6.92
C ARG A 563 -27.50 27.72 -7.67
N LEU A 564 -27.55 27.69 -8.98
CA LEU A 564 -27.32 28.90 -9.76
C LEU A 564 -28.48 29.82 -9.41
N ALA A 565 -28.19 31.00 -8.83
CA ALA A 565 -29.17 32.05 -8.75
C ALA A 565 -29.48 32.48 -10.18
N PRO A 566 -30.73 32.75 -10.53
CA PRO A 566 -31.04 33.42 -11.79
C PRO A 566 -30.28 34.75 -11.81
N GLU A 567 -29.57 35.04 -12.91
CA GLU A 567 -28.96 36.34 -13.16
C GLU A 567 -29.98 37.46 -13.09
#